data_764580d3740bb87cdf20bedff4329022
#
_entry.id   764580d3740bb87cdf20bedff4329022
#
_cell.length_a   1.000
_cell.length_b   1.000
_cell.length_c   1.000
_cell.angle_alpha   90.00
_cell.angle_beta   90.00
_cell.angle_gamma   90.00
#
_symmetry.space_group_name_H-M   'P 1'
#
loop_
_entity.id
_entity.type
_entity.pdbx_description
1 polymer ?
#
loop_
_entity_poly.entity_id
_entity_poly.type
_entity_poly.pdbx_seq_one_letter_code
_entity_poly.pdbx_strand_id
1 'polypeptide(L)'
;RHDVLEDMLEEKYQEGSKSFLDFAAAYSTGRDDKKIEDLILKIYEFSRSYPDSEAWLESCVEAYRIPDVETLEKSSFMQKVMADIRKNLEDARELLAQAEMIALSPDGPAVYEATLDKDMLVIEELSAIRSYEKMAEAFTNVKWARIAANKDQTVLEEKIEQVKKIRELVKGIVKNISGQYFYESPQELVEDLKMCAPAMEELGNLVRLFGEKFEEQKRAQNIIDFSDMEQYALRILTEKSEDGFVPSKIAQEYQNQFHEVMIDEYQDSNLIQEAILNSVSTCRSGRD
;
A
#
# COMPACT_ATOMS: atom_id res chain seq x y z
N ARG A 1 2.32 -5.84 -28.98
CA ARG A 1 1.49 -5.52 -27.81
C ARG A 1 0.40 -4.53 -28.16
N HIS A 2 0.74 -3.39 -28.77
CA HIS A 2 -0.25 -2.37 -29.13
C HIS A 2 -1.29 -2.91 -30.13
N ASP A 3 -0.88 -3.58 -31.19
CA ASP A 3 -1.80 -4.16 -32.17
C ASP A 3 -2.82 -5.11 -31.52
N VAL A 4 -2.35 -5.99 -30.59
CA VAL A 4 -3.25 -6.91 -29.84
C VAL A 4 -4.24 -6.16 -28.98
N LEU A 5 -3.79 -5.04 -28.39
CA LEU A 5 -4.62 -4.24 -27.50
C LEU A 5 -5.67 -3.46 -28.28
N GLU A 6 -5.28 -2.86 -29.40
CA GLU A 6 -6.21 -2.17 -30.32
C GLU A 6 -7.29 -3.15 -30.83
N ASP A 7 -6.90 -4.32 -31.36
CA ASP A 7 -7.83 -5.36 -31.82
C ASP A 7 -8.78 -5.79 -30.68
N MET A 8 -8.25 -5.99 -29.47
CA MET A 8 -9.06 -6.37 -28.29
C MET A 8 -10.08 -5.29 -27.91
N LEU A 9 -9.67 -4.02 -27.90
CA LEU A 9 -10.58 -2.92 -27.58
C LEU A 9 -11.65 -2.74 -28.66
N GLU A 10 -11.30 -2.87 -29.94
CA GLU A 10 -12.29 -2.86 -31.03
C GLU A 10 -13.34 -3.97 -30.86
N GLU A 11 -12.93 -5.19 -30.53
CA GLU A 11 -13.86 -6.28 -30.23
C GLU A 11 -14.79 -5.93 -29.06
N LYS A 12 -14.25 -5.33 -27.98
CA LYS A 12 -15.03 -4.91 -26.82
C LYS A 12 -16.06 -3.82 -27.16
N TYR A 13 -15.70 -2.88 -28.01
CA TYR A 13 -16.67 -1.90 -28.54
C TYR A 13 -17.76 -2.54 -29.39
N GLN A 14 -17.42 -3.55 -30.20
CA GLN A 14 -18.39 -4.28 -31.01
C GLN A 14 -19.33 -5.13 -30.15
N GLU A 15 -18.84 -5.76 -29.07
CA GLU A 15 -19.66 -6.47 -28.09
C GLU A 15 -20.64 -5.52 -27.39
N GLY A 16 -20.21 -4.30 -27.11
CA GLY A 16 -21.02 -3.26 -26.51
C GLY A 16 -21.54 -3.56 -25.13
N SER A 17 -20.80 -4.35 -24.32
CA SER A 17 -21.21 -4.64 -22.94
C SER A 17 -21.31 -3.35 -22.13
N LYS A 18 -22.34 -3.26 -21.27
CA LYS A 18 -22.57 -2.06 -20.48
C LYS A 18 -21.38 -1.76 -19.56
N SER A 19 -20.79 -2.78 -18.92
CA SER A 19 -19.64 -2.62 -18.02
C SER A 19 -18.45 -1.99 -18.73
N PHE A 20 -18.12 -2.48 -19.92
CA PHE A 20 -17.03 -1.92 -20.72
C PHE A 20 -17.32 -0.49 -21.18
N LEU A 21 -18.54 -0.22 -21.67
CA LEU A 21 -18.89 1.13 -22.14
C LEU A 21 -18.88 2.17 -21.00
N ASP A 22 -19.38 1.81 -19.82
CA ASP A 22 -19.33 2.67 -18.63
C ASP A 22 -17.87 2.92 -18.20
N PHE A 23 -17.02 1.88 -18.21
CA PHE A 23 -15.61 1.99 -17.96
C PHE A 23 -14.89 2.89 -18.97
N ALA A 24 -15.10 2.64 -20.27
CA ALA A 24 -14.51 3.44 -21.33
C ALA A 24 -14.96 4.91 -21.25
N ALA A 25 -16.22 5.18 -20.97
CA ALA A 25 -16.72 6.54 -20.79
C ALA A 25 -16.08 7.28 -19.62
N ALA A 26 -15.72 6.56 -18.55
CA ALA A 26 -15.08 7.14 -17.36
C ALA A 26 -13.58 7.40 -17.57
N TYR A 27 -12.88 6.54 -18.31
CA TYR A 27 -11.41 6.56 -18.39
C TYR A 27 -10.84 6.99 -19.74
N SER A 28 -11.62 6.95 -20.85
CA SER A 28 -11.16 7.51 -22.12
C SER A 28 -11.15 9.05 -22.08
N THR A 29 -10.30 9.66 -22.89
CA THR A 29 -10.24 11.13 -23.00
C THR A 29 -11.19 11.71 -24.04
N GLY A 30 -12.16 10.92 -24.50
CA GLY A 30 -13.22 11.35 -25.41
C GLY A 30 -12.86 11.36 -26.90
N ARG A 31 -11.60 11.05 -27.27
CA ARG A 31 -11.15 10.94 -28.67
C ARG A 31 -10.24 9.77 -28.96
N ASP A 32 -9.60 9.20 -27.96
CA ASP A 32 -8.73 8.03 -28.06
C ASP A 32 -8.76 7.21 -26.75
N ASP A 33 -8.41 5.95 -26.86
CA ASP A 33 -8.36 5.00 -25.77
C ASP A 33 -6.96 4.84 -25.17
N LYS A 34 -6.03 5.72 -25.53
CA LYS A 34 -4.63 5.63 -25.13
C LYS A 34 -4.42 5.52 -23.62
N LYS A 35 -5.26 6.20 -22.83
CA LYS A 35 -5.18 6.05 -21.36
C LYS A 35 -5.61 4.67 -20.88
N ILE A 36 -6.61 4.07 -21.52
CA ILE A 36 -7.06 2.72 -21.21
C ILE A 36 -5.97 1.72 -21.59
N GLU A 37 -5.39 1.88 -22.78
CA GLU A 37 -4.27 1.06 -23.26
C GLU A 37 -3.07 1.13 -22.30
N ASP A 38 -2.63 2.35 -21.97
CA ASP A 38 -1.51 2.58 -21.03
C ASP A 38 -1.79 1.95 -19.66
N LEU A 39 -3.04 2.02 -19.18
CA LEU A 39 -3.44 1.47 -17.90
C LEU A 39 -3.40 -0.07 -17.92
N ILE A 40 -3.97 -0.69 -18.95
CA ILE A 40 -3.96 -2.15 -19.13
C ILE A 40 -2.52 -2.66 -19.22
N LEU A 41 -1.68 -2.03 -20.04
CA LEU A 41 -0.29 -2.43 -20.24
C LEU A 41 0.52 -2.32 -18.93
N LYS A 42 0.38 -1.21 -18.21
CA LYS A 42 1.08 -1.02 -16.93
C LYS A 42 0.68 -2.06 -15.89
N ILE A 43 -0.61 -2.35 -15.75
CA ILE A 43 -1.08 -3.35 -14.78
C ILE A 43 -0.63 -4.74 -15.21
N TYR A 44 -0.73 -5.08 -16.50
CA TYR A 44 -0.24 -6.34 -17.04
C TYR A 44 1.26 -6.52 -16.76
N GLU A 45 2.10 -5.54 -17.11
CA GLU A 45 3.55 -5.60 -16.89
C GLU A 45 3.89 -5.73 -15.40
N PHE A 46 3.19 -4.97 -14.55
CA PHE A 46 3.41 -5.04 -13.11
C PHE A 46 2.98 -6.39 -12.53
N SER A 47 1.85 -6.94 -12.97
CA SER A 47 1.38 -8.27 -12.53
C SER A 47 2.39 -9.37 -12.84
N ARG A 48 3.11 -9.25 -13.97
CA ARG A 48 4.11 -10.22 -14.41
C ARG A 48 5.35 -10.29 -13.51
N SER A 49 5.57 -9.31 -12.65
CA SER A 49 6.63 -9.32 -11.64
C SER A 49 6.28 -10.15 -10.39
N TYR A 50 5.03 -10.65 -10.28
CA TYR A 50 4.58 -11.50 -9.20
C TYR A 50 4.63 -12.99 -9.58
N PRO A 51 4.98 -13.86 -8.64
CA PRO A 51 4.98 -15.32 -8.87
C PRO A 51 3.63 -15.88 -9.30
N ASP A 52 2.53 -15.38 -8.72
CA ASP A 52 1.16 -15.65 -9.11
C ASP A 52 0.48 -14.35 -9.56
N SER A 53 0.66 -14.01 -10.84
CA SER A 53 0.11 -12.80 -11.43
C SER A 53 -1.41 -12.73 -11.39
N GLU A 54 -2.09 -13.87 -11.53
CA GLU A 54 -3.54 -13.96 -11.49
C GLU A 54 -4.07 -13.73 -10.06
N ALA A 55 -3.50 -14.41 -9.06
CA ALA A 55 -3.89 -14.21 -7.67
C ALA A 55 -3.62 -12.77 -7.21
N TRP A 56 -2.52 -12.16 -7.68
CA TRP A 56 -2.25 -10.74 -7.40
C TRP A 56 -3.33 -9.84 -8.01
N LEU A 57 -3.67 -10.02 -9.28
CA LEU A 57 -4.69 -9.23 -9.98
C LEU A 57 -6.05 -9.38 -9.31
N GLU A 58 -6.45 -10.61 -8.97
CA GLU A 58 -7.69 -10.86 -8.23
C GLU A 58 -7.70 -10.16 -6.88
N SER A 59 -6.59 -10.21 -6.13
CA SER A 59 -6.49 -9.52 -4.84
C SER A 59 -6.66 -8.00 -4.96
N CYS A 60 -6.22 -7.40 -6.09
CA CYS A 60 -6.43 -5.99 -6.38
C CYS A 60 -7.90 -5.67 -6.64
N VAL A 61 -8.61 -6.52 -7.37
CA VAL A 61 -10.05 -6.37 -7.63
C VAL A 61 -10.85 -6.58 -6.34
N GLU A 62 -10.56 -7.64 -5.59
CA GLU A 62 -11.21 -7.94 -4.30
C GLU A 62 -11.07 -6.81 -3.28
N ALA A 63 -9.97 -6.04 -3.33
CA ALA A 63 -9.76 -4.90 -2.44
C ALA A 63 -10.85 -3.80 -2.59
N TYR A 64 -11.60 -3.79 -3.69
CA TYR A 64 -12.71 -2.86 -3.92
C TYR A 64 -14.09 -3.47 -3.60
N ARG A 65 -14.18 -4.80 -3.38
CA ARG A 65 -15.43 -5.50 -3.05
C ARG A 65 -15.73 -5.40 -1.55
N ILE A 66 -15.91 -4.18 -1.06
CA ILE A 66 -16.14 -3.88 0.36
C ILE A 66 -17.62 -3.58 0.59
N PRO A 67 -18.40 -4.52 1.20
CA PRO A 67 -19.85 -4.34 1.38
C PRO A 67 -20.21 -3.41 2.52
N ASP A 68 -19.37 -3.29 3.56
CA ASP A 68 -19.65 -2.57 4.79
C ASP A 68 -18.39 -2.15 5.55
N VAL A 69 -18.56 -1.33 6.57
CA VAL A 69 -17.46 -0.81 7.40
C VAL A 69 -16.71 -1.92 8.14
N GLU A 70 -17.41 -2.99 8.56
CA GLU A 70 -16.75 -4.11 9.26
C GLU A 70 -15.77 -4.83 8.33
N THR A 71 -16.15 -5.05 7.09
CA THR A 71 -15.27 -5.64 6.06
C THR A 71 -14.14 -4.69 5.71
N LEU A 72 -14.40 -3.38 5.61
CA LEU A 72 -13.38 -2.36 5.39
C LEU A 72 -12.31 -2.41 6.49
N GLU A 73 -12.70 -2.46 7.76
CA GLU A 73 -11.77 -2.49 8.89
C GLU A 73 -10.87 -3.75 8.89
N LYS A 74 -11.38 -4.87 8.37
CA LYS A 74 -10.62 -6.13 8.26
C LYS A 74 -9.75 -6.22 7.01
N SER A 75 -9.92 -5.32 6.05
CA SER A 75 -9.18 -5.35 4.79
C SER A 75 -7.67 -5.11 5.01
N SER A 76 -6.84 -5.72 4.15
CA SER A 76 -5.38 -5.51 4.18
C SER A 76 -5.00 -4.05 3.93
N PHE A 77 -5.81 -3.35 3.13
CA PHE A 77 -5.68 -1.92 2.89
C PHE A 77 -5.83 -1.12 4.19
N MET A 78 -6.94 -1.34 4.93
CA MET A 78 -7.19 -0.62 6.17
C MET A 78 -6.18 -0.97 7.27
N GLN A 79 -5.68 -2.19 7.31
CA GLN A 79 -4.61 -2.58 8.23
C GLN A 79 -3.34 -1.74 7.99
N LYS A 80 -2.98 -1.48 6.72
CA LYS A 80 -1.83 -0.63 6.37
C LYS A 80 -2.08 0.83 6.76
N VAL A 81 -3.28 1.35 6.50
CA VAL A 81 -3.69 2.70 6.93
C VAL A 81 -3.57 2.84 8.45
N MET A 82 -4.12 1.90 9.20
CA MET A 82 -4.05 1.91 10.66
C MET A 82 -2.61 1.76 11.19
N ALA A 83 -1.75 1.02 10.49
CA ALA A 83 -0.33 0.91 10.84
C ALA A 83 0.40 2.24 10.62
N ASP A 84 0.13 2.93 9.52
CA ASP A 84 0.73 4.24 9.22
C ASP A 84 0.27 5.31 10.22
N ILE A 85 -1.02 5.36 10.55
CA ILE A 85 -1.54 6.25 11.59
C ILE A 85 -0.83 6.01 12.93
N ARG A 86 -0.68 4.76 13.35
CA ARG A 86 0.00 4.42 14.62
C ARG A 86 1.46 4.85 14.63
N LYS A 87 2.16 4.67 13.51
CA LYS A 87 3.53 5.13 13.38
C LYS A 87 3.64 6.64 13.54
N ASN A 88 2.79 7.40 12.86
CA ASN A 88 2.75 8.86 12.99
C ASN A 88 2.40 9.32 14.42
N LEU A 89 1.51 8.62 15.11
CA LEU A 89 1.20 8.90 16.53
C LEU A 89 2.37 8.57 17.45
N GLU A 90 3.15 7.52 17.16
CA GLU A 90 4.38 7.22 17.92
C GLU A 90 5.43 8.31 17.73
N ASP A 91 5.65 8.80 16.50
CA ASP A 91 6.53 9.93 16.22
C ASP A 91 6.07 11.18 17.01
N ALA A 92 4.76 11.43 17.07
CA ALA A 92 4.18 12.53 17.86
C ALA A 92 4.44 12.36 19.37
N ARG A 93 4.35 11.13 19.88
CA ARG A 93 4.64 10.79 21.27
C ARG A 93 6.10 11.04 21.63
N GLU A 94 7.02 10.61 20.76
CA GLU A 94 8.46 10.83 20.93
C GLU A 94 8.81 12.32 20.95
N LEU A 95 8.19 13.11 20.07
CA LEU A 95 8.37 14.57 20.03
C LEU A 95 7.87 15.22 21.33
N LEU A 96 6.73 14.81 21.88
CA LEU A 96 6.25 15.33 23.16
C LEU A 96 7.18 14.97 24.31
N ALA A 97 7.72 13.74 24.34
CA ALA A 97 8.71 13.35 25.35
C ALA A 97 9.98 14.19 25.26
N GLN A 98 10.44 14.56 24.05
CA GLN A 98 11.55 15.50 23.87
C GLN A 98 11.20 16.90 24.39
N ALA A 99 9.99 17.38 24.12
CA ALA A 99 9.52 18.67 24.62
C ALA A 99 9.49 18.72 26.16
N GLU A 100 9.05 17.63 26.79
CA GLU A 100 9.01 17.46 28.25
C GLU A 100 10.42 17.47 28.84
N MET A 101 11.37 16.74 28.25
CA MET A 101 12.78 16.77 28.68
C MET A 101 13.38 18.17 28.60
N ILE A 102 13.05 18.94 27.56
CA ILE A 102 13.52 20.34 27.44
C ILE A 102 12.85 21.21 28.51
N ALA A 103 11.56 21.04 28.74
CA ALA A 103 10.80 21.81 29.71
C ALA A 103 11.31 21.60 31.15
N LEU A 104 11.67 20.36 31.49
CA LEU A 104 12.18 19.99 32.83
C LEU A 104 13.71 20.13 32.96
N SER A 105 14.43 20.49 31.92
CA SER A 105 15.88 20.72 32.00
C SER A 105 16.20 21.97 32.80
N PRO A 106 17.45 22.14 33.34
CA PRO A 106 17.88 23.41 33.93
C PRO A 106 17.59 24.57 32.99
N ASP A 107 17.05 25.69 33.51
CA ASP A 107 16.62 26.87 32.74
C ASP A 107 15.52 26.59 31.68
N GLY A 108 14.81 25.45 31.82
CA GLY A 108 13.68 25.09 30.98
C GLY A 108 12.34 25.65 31.51
N PRO A 109 11.31 25.74 30.66
CA PRO A 109 9.98 26.25 31.05
C PRO A 109 9.14 25.17 31.76
N ALA A 110 9.49 24.80 33.00
CA ALA A 110 8.82 23.75 33.76
C ALA A 110 7.29 23.98 33.90
N VAL A 111 6.84 25.24 33.82
CA VAL A 111 5.41 25.58 33.82
C VAL A 111 4.63 24.94 32.67
N TYR A 112 5.30 24.44 31.62
CA TYR A 112 4.68 23.77 30.45
C TYR A 112 4.41 22.29 30.69
N GLU A 113 5.02 21.65 31.71
CA GLU A 113 4.85 20.22 32.03
C GLU A 113 3.38 19.81 32.04
N ALA A 114 2.54 20.43 32.85
CA ALA A 114 1.10 20.09 32.94
C ALA A 114 0.32 20.26 31.62
N THR A 115 0.86 21.04 30.67
CA THR A 115 0.24 21.18 29.34
C THR A 115 0.73 20.05 28.43
N LEU A 116 2.01 19.69 28.49
CA LEU A 116 2.59 18.60 27.73
C LEU A 116 2.02 17.24 28.15
N ASP A 117 1.80 17.03 29.47
CA ASP A 117 1.11 15.85 30.01
C ASP A 117 -0.28 15.67 29.40
N LYS A 118 -1.04 16.75 29.29
CA LYS A 118 -2.38 16.70 28.67
C LYS A 118 -2.30 16.41 27.17
N ASP A 119 -1.34 16.98 26.48
CA ASP A 119 -1.12 16.69 25.05
C ASP A 119 -0.65 15.24 24.86
N MET A 120 0.19 14.70 25.78
CA MET A 120 0.59 13.30 25.79
C MET A 120 -0.61 12.37 25.96
N LEU A 121 -1.51 12.67 26.93
CA LEU A 121 -2.73 11.89 27.13
C LEU A 121 -3.58 11.84 25.85
N VAL A 122 -3.72 12.95 25.12
CA VAL A 122 -4.45 12.96 23.84
C VAL A 122 -3.81 11.97 22.85
N ILE A 123 -2.47 11.96 22.71
CA ILE A 123 -1.79 11.05 21.80
C ILE A 123 -1.94 9.58 22.24
N GLU A 124 -1.85 9.32 23.56
CA GLU A 124 -2.04 7.97 24.11
C GLU A 124 -3.48 7.46 23.93
N GLU A 125 -4.48 8.32 24.16
CA GLU A 125 -5.89 7.98 23.91
C GLU A 125 -6.13 7.64 22.42
N LEU A 126 -5.62 8.45 21.49
CA LEU A 126 -5.71 8.15 20.07
C LEU A 126 -4.99 6.84 19.70
N SER A 127 -3.81 6.60 20.24
CA SER A 127 -3.00 5.40 19.97
C SER A 127 -3.64 4.11 20.51
N ALA A 128 -4.48 4.21 21.55
CA ALA A 128 -5.17 3.07 22.13
C ALA A 128 -6.37 2.58 21.29
N ILE A 129 -6.88 3.40 20.39
CA ILE A 129 -8.04 3.04 19.54
C ILE A 129 -7.64 2.02 18.48
N ARG A 130 -8.46 0.98 18.31
CA ARG A 130 -8.23 -0.11 17.35
C ARG A 130 -9.16 -0.08 16.15
N SER A 131 -10.36 0.45 16.31
CA SER A 131 -11.37 0.59 15.25
C SER A 131 -11.13 1.87 14.45
N TYR A 132 -11.16 1.78 13.13
CA TYR A 132 -11.05 2.94 12.24
C TYR A 132 -12.21 3.93 12.45
N GLU A 133 -13.45 3.42 12.59
CA GLU A 133 -14.63 4.25 12.83
C GLU A 133 -14.50 5.07 14.12
N LYS A 134 -14.12 4.42 15.24
CA LYS A 134 -13.91 5.13 16.51
C LYS A 134 -12.74 6.11 16.46
N MET A 135 -11.70 5.79 15.67
CA MET A 135 -10.58 6.68 15.47
C MET A 135 -11.00 7.94 14.69
N ALA A 136 -11.80 7.79 13.63
CA ALA A 136 -12.35 8.93 12.89
C ALA A 136 -13.15 9.88 13.80
N GLU A 137 -14.02 9.33 14.68
CA GLU A 137 -14.74 10.12 15.68
C GLU A 137 -13.80 10.83 16.65
N ALA A 138 -12.77 10.13 17.15
CA ALA A 138 -11.83 10.70 18.11
C ALA A 138 -11.03 11.85 17.51
N PHE A 139 -10.54 11.72 16.26
CA PHE A 139 -9.80 12.78 15.58
C PHE A 139 -10.64 14.05 15.34
N THR A 140 -11.95 13.91 15.12
CA THR A 140 -12.87 15.04 15.00
C THR A 140 -12.98 15.83 16.31
N ASN A 141 -12.77 15.18 17.45
CA ASN A 141 -12.97 15.74 18.79
C ASN A 141 -11.67 16.15 19.50
N VAL A 142 -10.52 16.08 18.86
CA VAL A 142 -9.20 16.42 19.44
C VAL A 142 -9.21 17.86 19.95
N LYS A 143 -8.84 18.06 21.21
CA LYS A 143 -8.71 19.37 21.86
C LYS A 143 -7.35 19.49 22.52
N TRP A 144 -6.61 20.51 22.12
CA TRP A 144 -5.31 20.81 22.68
C TRP A 144 -5.44 21.74 23.89
N ALA A 145 -4.67 21.46 24.95
CA ALA A 145 -4.61 22.32 26.10
C ALA A 145 -3.98 23.68 25.74
N ARG A 146 -4.42 24.76 26.40
CA ARG A 146 -3.79 26.07 26.25
C ARG A 146 -2.47 26.09 27.01
N ILE A 147 -1.38 26.50 26.34
CA ILE A 147 -0.09 26.63 26.97
C ILE A 147 -0.09 27.75 28.00
N ALA A 148 0.48 27.51 29.17
CA ALA A 148 0.57 28.50 30.22
C ALA A 148 1.53 29.64 29.82
N ALA A 149 1.33 30.83 30.41
CA ALA A 149 2.31 31.91 30.22
C ALA A 149 3.50 31.68 31.17
N ASN A 150 4.69 31.61 30.60
CA ASN A 150 5.90 31.62 31.42
C ASN A 150 6.14 33.05 31.96
N LYS A 151 6.27 33.18 33.28
CA LYS A 151 6.57 34.44 33.96
C LYS A 151 7.96 34.44 34.62
N ASP A 152 8.64 33.29 34.54
CA ASP A 152 9.96 33.11 35.13
C ASP A 152 11.03 33.68 34.17
N GLN A 153 11.76 34.69 34.65
CA GLN A 153 12.78 35.36 33.83
C GLN A 153 14.12 34.59 33.79
N THR A 154 14.25 33.50 34.57
CA THR A 154 15.44 32.64 34.56
C THR A 154 15.38 31.60 33.43
N VAL A 155 14.23 31.42 32.84
CA VAL A 155 14.02 30.44 31.74
C VAL A 155 14.60 31.01 30.43
N LEU A 156 15.37 30.19 29.73
CA LEU A 156 15.94 30.55 28.43
C LEU A 156 14.85 30.65 27.37
N GLU A 157 14.77 31.76 26.67
CA GLU A 157 13.78 32.00 25.61
C GLU A 157 13.90 30.98 24.47
N GLU A 158 15.13 30.55 24.17
CA GLU A 158 15.37 29.49 23.17
C GLU A 158 14.66 28.18 23.53
N LYS A 159 14.67 27.76 24.80
CA LYS A 159 14.00 26.55 25.26
C LYS A 159 12.45 26.70 25.20
N ILE A 160 11.95 27.89 25.50
CA ILE A 160 10.54 28.20 25.33
C ILE A 160 10.10 28.00 23.86
N GLU A 161 10.89 28.57 22.95
CA GLU A 161 10.60 28.47 21.51
C GLU A 161 10.75 27.04 20.98
N GLN A 162 11.75 26.28 21.46
CA GLN A 162 11.92 24.87 21.11
C GLN A 162 10.68 24.04 21.51
N VAL A 163 10.24 24.16 22.77
CA VAL A 163 9.05 23.42 23.27
C VAL A 163 7.81 23.81 22.45
N LYS A 164 7.58 25.09 22.22
CA LYS A 164 6.44 25.54 21.39
C LYS A 164 6.51 24.99 19.96
N LYS A 165 7.68 25.01 19.32
CA LYS A 165 7.89 24.51 17.98
C LYS A 165 7.59 23.02 17.89
N ILE A 166 8.11 22.22 18.83
CA ILE A 166 7.85 20.78 18.88
C ILE A 166 6.34 20.54 19.04
N ARG A 167 5.71 21.26 19.94
CA ARG A 167 4.25 21.13 20.16
C ARG A 167 3.44 21.46 18.91
N GLU A 168 3.83 22.46 18.15
CA GLU A 168 3.16 22.77 16.87
C GLU A 168 3.42 21.71 15.79
N LEU A 169 4.60 21.06 15.79
CA LEU A 169 4.87 19.90 14.93
C LEU A 169 3.92 18.74 15.26
N VAL A 170 3.74 18.43 16.55
CA VAL A 170 2.81 17.38 17.00
C VAL A 170 1.38 17.66 16.55
N LYS A 171 0.90 18.89 16.75
CA LYS A 171 -0.42 19.30 16.24
C LYS A 171 -0.52 19.19 14.72
N GLY A 172 0.56 19.52 14.02
CA GLY A 172 0.67 19.35 12.58
C GLY A 172 0.53 17.88 12.15
N ILE A 173 1.20 16.96 12.83
CA ILE A 173 1.08 15.51 12.58
C ILE A 173 -0.38 15.07 12.73
N VAL A 174 -1.03 15.38 13.86
CA VAL A 174 -2.42 14.99 14.10
C VAL A 174 -3.37 15.61 13.08
N LYS A 175 -3.16 16.87 12.71
CA LYS A 175 -3.94 17.53 11.65
C LYS A 175 -3.76 16.87 10.28
N ASN A 176 -2.52 16.48 9.95
CA ASN A 176 -2.22 15.81 8.68
C ASN A 176 -2.88 14.42 8.63
N ILE A 177 -2.81 13.63 9.71
CA ILE A 177 -3.52 12.35 9.82
C ILE A 177 -5.02 12.57 9.57
N SER A 178 -5.63 13.55 10.24
CA SER A 178 -7.04 13.87 10.08
C SER A 178 -7.40 14.22 8.63
N GLY A 179 -6.61 15.07 8.00
CA GLY A 179 -6.85 15.50 6.61
C GLY A 179 -6.56 14.42 5.56
N GLN A 180 -5.70 13.45 5.87
CA GLN A 180 -5.33 12.39 4.94
C GLN A 180 -6.24 11.18 5.03
N TYR A 181 -6.67 10.80 6.25
CA TYR A 181 -7.35 9.53 6.48
C TYR A 181 -8.81 9.68 6.96
N PHE A 182 -9.20 10.85 7.48
CA PHE A 182 -10.53 11.10 8.06
C PHE A 182 -11.22 12.30 7.43
N TYR A 183 -11.02 12.53 6.13
CA TYR A 183 -11.71 13.59 5.37
C TYR A 183 -13.16 13.22 5.04
N GLU A 184 -13.49 11.93 5.09
CA GLU A 184 -14.82 11.36 4.90
C GLU A 184 -15.17 10.39 6.05
N SER A 185 -16.43 10.13 6.25
CA SER A 185 -16.87 9.08 7.18
C SER A 185 -16.53 7.68 6.62
N PRO A 186 -16.35 6.67 7.49
CA PRO A 186 -16.14 5.29 7.04
C PRO A 186 -17.26 4.77 6.14
N GLN A 187 -18.49 5.23 6.33
CA GLN A 187 -19.66 4.87 5.54
C GLN A 187 -19.58 5.46 4.12
N GLU A 188 -19.20 6.73 3.99
CA GLU A 188 -18.97 7.39 2.69
C GLU A 188 -17.85 6.70 1.93
N LEU A 189 -16.74 6.35 2.60
CA LEU A 189 -15.64 5.62 2.00
C LEU A 189 -16.08 4.24 1.45
N VAL A 190 -16.94 3.52 2.16
CA VAL A 190 -17.54 2.25 1.67
C VAL A 190 -18.38 2.48 0.43
N GLU A 191 -19.20 3.52 0.40
CA GLU A 191 -20.03 3.83 -0.79
C GLU A 191 -19.15 4.21 -2.00
N ASP A 192 -18.08 4.97 -1.80
CA ASP A 192 -17.11 5.29 -2.85
C ASP A 192 -16.41 4.05 -3.41
N LEU A 193 -16.00 3.11 -2.54
CA LEU A 193 -15.42 1.84 -2.96
C LEU A 193 -16.42 1.01 -3.78
N LYS A 194 -17.70 0.96 -3.37
CA LYS A 194 -18.76 0.29 -4.13
C LYS A 194 -18.98 0.92 -5.51
N MET A 195 -18.89 2.25 -5.61
CA MET A 195 -18.99 2.93 -6.91
C MET A 195 -17.80 2.64 -7.82
N CYS A 196 -16.60 2.49 -7.25
CA CYS A 196 -15.39 2.16 -8.01
C CYS A 196 -15.30 0.67 -8.39
N ALA A 197 -15.90 -0.24 -7.61
CA ALA A 197 -15.74 -1.69 -7.79
C ALA A 197 -16.07 -2.19 -9.20
N PRO A 198 -17.15 -1.78 -9.89
CA PRO A 198 -17.45 -2.25 -11.24
C PRO A 198 -16.38 -1.86 -12.26
N ALA A 199 -15.79 -0.67 -12.12
CA ALA A 199 -14.72 -0.21 -13.00
C ALA A 199 -13.42 -0.99 -12.77
N MET A 200 -13.11 -1.31 -11.52
CA MET A 200 -11.94 -2.12 -11.18
C MET A 200 -12.09 -3.58 -11.61
N GLU A 201 -13.29 -4.12 -11.53
CA GLU A 201 -13.62 -5.45 -12.04
C GLU A 201 -13.46 -5.52 -13.58
N GLU A 202 -13.99 -4.54 -14.30
CA GLU A 202 -13.84 -4.46 -15.76
C GLU A 202 -12.36 -4.31 -16.14
N LEU A 203 -11.62 -3.45 -15.45
CA LEU A 203 -10.19 -3.29 -15.70
C LEU A 203 -9.42 -4.61 -15.45
N GLY A 204 -9.71 -5.33 -14.38
CA GLY A 204 -9.14 -6.65 -14.13
C GLY A 204 -9.44 -7.64 -15.27
N ASN A 205 -10.66 -7.66 -15.77
CA ASN A 205 -11.08 -8.50 -16.90
C ASN A 205 -10.35 -8.13 -18.20
N LEU A 206 -10.18 -6.83 -18.47
CA LEU A 206 -9.43 -6.35 -19.64
C LEU A 206 -7.94 -6.74 -19.57
N VAL A 207 -7.31 -6.66 -18.39
CA VAL A 207 -5.92 -7.07 -18.20
C VAL A 207 -5.75 -8.58 -18.43
N ARG A 208 -6.67 -9.41 -17.92
CA ARG A 208 -6.69 -10.87 -18.17
C ARG A 208 -6.83 -11.19 -19.65
N LEU A 209 -7.84 -10.60 -20.28
CA LEU A 209 -8.12 -10.83 -21.69
C LEU A 209 -6.93 -10.42 -22.58
N PHE A 210 -6.32 -9.26 -22.28
CA PHE A 210 -5.09 -8.85 -22.96
C PHE A 210 -3.97 -9.86 -22.80
N GLY A 211 -3.74 -10.35 -21.58
CA GLY A 211 -2.73 -11.36 -21.30
C GLY A 211 -2.93 -12.64 -22.08
N GLU A 212 -4.17 -13.13 -22.17
CA GLU A 212 -4.55 -14.32 -22.95
C GLU A 212 -4.29 -14.12 -24.45
N LYS A 213 -4.80 -13.06 -25.04
CA LYS A 213 -4.64 -12.74 -26.47
C LYS A 213 -3.17 -12.52 -26.83
N PHE A 214 -2.41 -11.85 -25.98
CA PHE A 214 -1.00 -11.60 -26.20
C PHE A 214 -0.18 -12.90 -26.13
N GLU A 215 -0.49 -13.79 -25.18
CA GLU A 215 0.14 -15.11 -25.11
C GLU A 215 -0.17 -15.97 -26.34
N GLU A 216 -1.43 -15.96 -26.83
CA GLU A 216 -1.83 -16.64 -28.06
C GLU A 216 -1.06 -16.13 -29.27
N GLN A 217 -0.91 -14.81 -29.40
CA GLN A 217 -0.17 -14.20 -30.51
C GLN A 217 1.32 -14.56 -30.44
N LYS A 218 1.94 -14.53 -29.26
CA LYS A 218 3.33 -14.96 -29.08
C LYS A 218 3.53 -16.44 -29.48
N ARG A 219 2.60 -17.31 -29.07
CA ARG A 219 2.61 -18.73 -29.46
C ARG A 219 2.49 -18.92 -30.96
N ALA A 220 1.59 -18.19 -31.63
CA ALA A 220 1.41 -18.26 -33.08
C ALA A 220 2.68 -17.83 -33.84
N GLN A 221 3.43 -16.91 -33.30
CA GLN A 221 4.71 -16.43 -33.87
C GLN A 221 5.94 -17.19 -33.40
N ASN A 222 5.78 -18.17 -32.46
CA ASN A 222 6.86 -18.91 -31.83
C ASN A 222 7.93 -18.01 -31.16
N ILE A 223 7.47 -16.94 -30.48
CA ILE A 223 8.32 -16.01 -29.72
C ILE A 223 7.98 -16.04 -28.24
N ILE A 224 8.96 -15.72 -27.42
CA ILE A 224 8.84 -15.49 -25.97
C ILE A 224 9.52 -14.18 -25.61
N ASP A 225 9.06 -13.51 -24.56
CA ASP A 225 9.73 -12.37 -23.99
C ASP A 225 10.45 -12.73 -22.67
N PHE A 226 11.19 -11.79 -22.08
CA PHE A 226 11.94 -12.03 -20.84
C PHE A 226 11.03 -12.42 -19.67
N SER A 227 9.85 -11.81 -19.58
CA SER A 227 8.86 -12.13 -18.55
C SER A 227 8.32 -13.56 -18.70
N ASP A 228 8.18 -14.06 -19.93
CA ASP A 228 7.81 -15.47 -20.15
C ASP A 228 8.90 -16.42 -19.67
N MET A 229 10.17 -16.09 -19.91
CA MET A 229 11.29 -16.92 -19.41
C MET A 229 11.28 -17.04 -17.89
N GLU A 230 11.06 -15.95 -17.18
CA GLU A 230 10.94 -15.95 -15.72
C GLU A 230 9.74 -16.80 -15.26
N GLN A 231 8.57 -16.61 -15.88
CA GLN A 231 7.37 -17.40 -15.57
C GLN A 231 7.54 -18.89 -15.85
N TYR A 232 8.20 -19.26 -16.95
CA TYR A 232 8.49 -20.66 -17.26
C TYR A 232 9.53 -21.25 -16.31
N ALA A 233 10.57 -20.49 -15.96
CA ALA A 233 11.53 -20.92 -14.95
C ALA A 233 10.84 -21.19 -13.61
N LEU A 234 9.97 -20.28 -13.17
CA LEU A 234 9.21 -20.46 -11.92
C LEU A 234 8.35 -21.74 -11.97
N ARG A 235 7.60 -21.96 -13.06
CA ARG A 235 6.74 -23.15 -13.24
C ARG A 235 7.54 -24.47 -13.23
N ILE A 236 8.79 -24.45 -13.69
CA ILE A 236 9.67 -25.64 -13.68
C ILE A 236 10.25 -25.85 -12.27
N LEU A 237 10.61 -24.76 -11.59
CA LEU A 237 11.35 -24.82 -10.33
C LEU A 237 10.45 -24.87 -9.11
N THR A 238 9.14 -24.61 -9.26
CA THR A 238 8.21 -24.58 -8.12
C THR A 238 6.96 -25.42 -8.35
N GLU A 239 6.36 -25.86 -7.24
CA GLU A 239 5.03 -26.47 -7.18
C GLU A 239 4.13 -25.61 -6.28
N LYS A 240 2.84 -25.47 -6.62
CA LYS A 240 1.87 -24.78 -5.76
C LYS A 240 1.52 -25.66 -4.56
N SER A 241 1.54 -25.10 -3.36
CA SER A 241 1.06 -25.69 -2.12
C SER A 241 0.04 -24.77 -1.44
N GLU A 242 -0.57 -25.22 -0.34
CA GLU A 242 -1.50 -24.38 0.46
C GLU A 242 -0.81 -23.11 1.02
N ASP A 243 0.48 -23.22 1.34
CA ASP A 243 1.28 -22.11 1.91
C ASP A 243 2.05 -21.29 0.85
N GLY A 244 1.76 -21.48 -0.46
CA GLY A 244 2.40 -20.78 -1.55
C GLY A 244 3.23 -21.67 -2.47
N PHE A 245 4.38 -21.18 -2.94
CA PHE A 245 5.28 -21.93 -3.83
C PHE A 245 6.32 -22.70 -3.03
N VAL A 246 6.49 -23.99 -3.35
CA VAL A 246 7.53 -24.85 -2.78
C VAL A 246 8.47 -25.34 -3.88
N PRO A 247 9.76 -25.62 -3.58
CA PRO A 247 10.71 -26.13 -4.56
C PRO A 247 10.27 -27.45 -5.19
N SER A 248 10.25 -27.50 -6.53
CA SER A 248 9.99 -28.74 -7.27
C SER A 248 11.16 -29.73 -7.11
N LYS A 249 10.99 -30.95 -7.61
CA LYS A 249 12.06 -31.94 -7.65
C LYS A 249 13.29 -31.43 -8.43
N ILE A 250 13.06 -30.71 -9.53
CA ILE A 250 14.13 -30.12 -10.34
C ILE A 250 14.89 -29.06 -9.53
N ALA A 251 14.16 -28.20 -8.81
CA ALA A 251 14.79 -27.22 -7.93
C ALA A 251 15.61 -27.86 -6.81
N GLN A 252 15.12 -28.98 -6.23
CA GLN A 252 15.85 -29.76 -5.22
C GLN A 252 17.15 -30.37 -5.78
N GLU A 253 17.19 -30.77 -7.05
CA GLU A 253 18.41 -31.19 -7.70
C GLU A 253 19.43 -30.05 -7.77
N TYR A 254 19.02 -28.83 -8.13
CA TYR A 254 19.88 -27.65 -8.10
C TYR A 254 20.35 -27.29 -6.68
N GLN A 255 19.48 -27.38 -5.67
CA GLN A 255 19.86 -27.18 -4.27
C GLN A 255 20.97 -28.13 -3.81
N ASN A 256 20.97 -29.37 -4.33
CA ASN A 256 22.02 -30.34 -4.03
C ASN A 256 23.30 -30.15 -4.85
N GLN A 257 23.18 -29.50 -6.01
CA GLN A 257 24.31 -29.28 -6.93
C GLN A 257 25.09 -28.02 -6.55
N PHE A 258 24.43 -26.95 -6.17
CA PHE A 258 25.07 -25.67 -5.85
C PHE A 258 25.46 -25.60 -4.38
N HIS A 259 26.71 -25.25 -4.08
CA HIS A 259 27.15 -24.97 -2.72
C HIS A 259 26.82 -23.55 -2.27
N GLU A 260 26.81 -22.62 -3.21
CA GLU A 260 26.54 -21.19 -2.98
C GLU A 260 25.73 -20.63 -4.15
N VAL A 261 24.75 -19.77 -3.83
CA VAL A 261 24.01 -18.97 -4.80
C VAL A 261 24.33 -17.50 -4.50
N MET A 262 25.04 -16.85 -5.41
CA MET A 262 25.43 -15.43 -5.29
C MET A 262 24.64 -14.59 -6.28
N ILE A 263 24.11 -13.47 -5.81
CA ILE A 263 23.27 -12.57 -6.60
C ILE A 263 23.95 -11.20 -6.59
N ASP A 264 24.20 -10.67 -7.78
CA ASP A 264 24.64 -9.30 -7.95
C ASP A 264 23.40 -8.38 -8.06
N GLU A 265 23.50 -7.14 -7.56
CA GLU A 265 22.44 -6.12 -7.61
C GLU A 265 21.07 -6.63 -7.10
N TYR A 266 21.07 -7.37 -5.98
CA TYR A 266 19.83 -7.95 -5.41
C TYR A 266 18.69 -6.93 -5.20
N GLN A 267 19.03 -5.67 -4.93
CA GLN A 267 18.04 -4.58 -4.77
C GLN A 267 17.21 -4.33 -6.03
N ASP A 268 17.67 -4.73 -7.21
CA ASP A 268 16.97 -4.55 -8.49
C ASP A 268 16.08 -5.77 -8.84
N SER A 269 16.12 -6.83 -8.02
CA SER A 269 15.33 -8.04 -8.26
C SER A 269 13.84 -7.83 -7.93
N ASN A 270 12.97 -8.42 -8.75
CA ASN A 270 11.53 -8.46 -8.52
C ASN A 270 11.10 -9.74 -7.77
N LEU A 271 9.83 -9.82 -7.38
CA LEU A 271 9.31 -10.94 -6.58
C LEU A 271 9.36 -12.30 -7.30
N ILE A 272 9.23 -12.34 -8.63
CA ILE A 272 9.34 -13.61 -9.38
C ILE A 272 10.78 -14.08 -9.42
N GLN A 273 11.76 -13.18 -9.61
CA GLN A 273 13.17 -13.49 -9.56
C GLN A 273 13.57 -13.98 -8.18
N GLU A 274 13.08 -13.32 -7.12
CA GLU A 274 13.29 -13.76 -5.75
C GLU A 274 12.70 -15.17 -5.50
N ALA A 275 11.50 -15.46 -6.00
CA ALA A 275 10.89 -16.78 -5.90
C ALA A 275 11.69 -17.86 -6.61
N ILE A 276 12.24 -17.56 -7.82
CA ILE A 276 13.14 -18.45 -8.56
C ILE A 276 14.40 -18.72 -7.75
N LEU A 277 15.07 -17.69 -7.25
CA LEU A 277 16.30 -17.81 -6.48
C LEU A 277 16.10 -18.58 -5.17
N ASN A 278 15.02 -18.29 -4.44
CA ASN A 278 14.65 -19.02 -3.24
C ASN A 278 14.36 -20.50 -3.52
N SER A 279 13.83 -20.83 -4.71
CA SER A 279 13.52 -22.22 -5.07
C SER A 279 14.78 -23.07 -5.28
N VAL A 280 15.87 -22.49 -5.79
CA VAL A 280 17.14 -23.19 -6.04
C VAL A 280 18.15 -23.04 -4.90
N SER A 281 17.84 -22.25 -3.88
CA SER A 281 18.64 -22.06 -2.67
C SER A 281 18.11 -22.92 -1.52
N THR A 282 19.00 -23.31 -0.60
CA THR A 282 18.64 -23.93 0.68
C THR A 282 18.36 -22.91 1.78
N CYS A 283 18.61 -21.63 1.53
CA CYS A 283 18.24 -20.56 2.45
C CYS A 283 16.72 -20.44 2.48
N ARG A 284 16.13 -20.67 3.64
CA ARG A 284 14.73 -20.30 3.87
C ARG A 284 14.67 -18.79 3.97
N SER A 285 13.77 -18.17 3.20
CA SER A 285 13.57 -16.73 3.05
C SER A 285 13.95 -15.93 4.30
N GLY A 286 14.88 -15.01 4.18
CA GLY A 286 15.58 -14.24 5.19
C GLY A 286 14.74 -13.64 6.30
N ARG A 287 14.48 -14.45 7.28
CA ARG A 287 13.96 -14.09 8.60
C ARG A 287 14.75 -14.82 9.70
N ASP A 288 16.05 -15.00 9.47
CA ASP A 288 16.99 -15.37 10.54
C ASP A 288 18.19 -14.42 10.51
#